data_415aae7e9ebfafba73b7cb75271c0dd5
#
_entry.id   415aae7e9ebfafba73b7cb75271c0dd5
#
_cell.length_a   1.000
_cell.length_b   1.000
_cell.length_c   1.000
_cell.angle_alpha   90.00
_cell.angle_beta   90.00
_cell.angle_gamma   90.00
#
_symmetry.space_group_name_H-M   'P 1'
#
loop_
_entity.id
_entity.type
_entity.pdbx_description
1 polymer ?
#
loop_
_entity_poly.entity_id
_entity_poly.type
_entity_poly.pdbx_seq_one_letter_code
_entity_poly.pdbx_strand_id
1 'polypeptide(L)'
;MNATVTKKAGKGATDGVVSEMATYFHIKPGHEQECAAACQRMVEALKQAPMAATIKTGLRDTRHVIFNNGTELLWATTFETEWEPYIDDAFLTVGFEHFVAWMQHTAEWDTKIAPWIERSGGLESLTGDKTREGFEEHILANMAGMRQILQDGQQKAAAYWNPVSFLTMSEITKAERINAAFQEVLDDPAAEEALQHPALKPLLAQAAS
;
A
#
# COMPACT_ATOMS: atom_id res chain seq x y z
N MET A 1 26.02 10.21 12.22
CA MET A 1 24.58 10.40 12.48
C MET A 1 23.85 9.92 11.25
N ASN A 2 23.42 8.99 11.28
CA ASN A 2 22.69 7.76 11.30
C ASN A 2 21.73 7.61 10.13
N ALA A 3 22.18 6.83 9.19
CA ALA A 3 21.50 6.27 8.03
C ALA A 3 20.19 5.48 8.32
N THR A 4 19.62 5.57 9.52
CA THR A 4 18.47 4.78 9.94
C THR A 4 17.13 5.33 9.43
N VAL A 5 17.04 6.61 9.11
CA VAL A 5 15.80 7.25 8.63
C VAL A 5 15.54 6.91 7.16
N THR A 6 16.60 6.75 6.36
CA THR A 6 16.50 6.42 4.94
C THR A 6 15.99 5.01 4.66
N LYS A 7 16.13 4.07 5.58
CA LYS A 7 15.69 2.68 5.39
C LYS A 7 14.18 2.49 5.60
N LYS A 8 13.55 3.25 6.50
CA LYS A 8 12.13 3.04 6.83
C LYS A 8 11.19 3.54 5.74
N ALA A 9 11.46 4.68 5.15
CA ALA A 9 10.58 5.32 4.16
C ALA A 9 11.23 5.49 2.78
N GLY A 10 12.38 4.88 2.52
CA GLY A 10 13.17 5.21 1.33
C GLY A 10 13.57 6.67 1.37
N LYS A 11 13.12 7.48 0.39
CA LYS A 11 13.29 8.94 0.38
C LYS A 11 12.10 9.70 1.00
N GLY A 12 11.03 9.00 1.38
CA GLY A 12 9.82 9.58 1.94
C GLY A 12 9.95 10.05 3.39
N ALA A 13 8.87 10.54 3.94
CA ALA A 13 8.77 10.97 5.34
C ALA A 13 8.11 9.90 6.22
N THR A 14 8.34 10.00 7.52
CA THR A 14 7.75 9.10 8.53
C THR A 14 7.12 9.93 9.64
N ASP A 15 5.93 9.53 10.08
CA ASP A 15 5.24 10.04 11.25
C ASP A 15 4.75 8.86 12.08
N GLY A 16 5.24 8.70 13.31
CA GLY A 16 4.94 7.55 14.15
C GLY A 16 5.34 6.22 13.52
N VAL A 17 4.36 5.32 13.38
CA VAL A 17 4.55 4.02 12.72
C VAL A 17 4.32 4.09 11.21
N VAL A 18 3.79 5.20 10.68
CA VAL A 18 3.40 5.36 9.29
C VAL A 18 4.48 6.08 8.50
N SER A 19 4.80 5.55 7.34
CA SER A 19 5.69 6.16 6.36
C SER A 19 4.93 6.47 5.08
N GLU A 20 5.38 7.45 4.30
CA GLU A 20 4.86 7.75 2.97
C GLU A 20 5.91 7.52 1.90
N MET A 21 5.44 7.23 0.70
CA MET A 21 6.22 7.19 -0.52
C MET A 21 5.45 7.87 -1.64
N ALA A 22 6.16 8.64 -2.46
CA ALA A 22 5.63 9.23 -3.67
C ALA A 22 6.65 9.05 -4.80
N THR A 23 6.33 8.21 -5.78
CA THR A 23 7.20 7.92 -6.93
C THR A 23 6.59 8.51 -8.20
N TYR A 24 7.42 9.22 -8.92
CA TYR A 24 7.08 9.97 -10.11
C TYR A 24 7.41 9.22 -11.39
N PHE A 25 6.52 9.32 -12.39
CA PHE A 25 6.66 8.73 -13.72
C PHE A 25 6.20 9.70 -14.79
N HIS A 26 6.78 9.57 -16.00
CA HIS A 26 6.34 10.30 -17.17
C HIS A 26 5.43 9.41 -18.01
N ILE A 27 4.21 9.88 -18.32
CA ILE A 27 3.29 9.15 -19.19
C ILE A 27 3.72 9.36 -20.65
N LYS A 28 3.75 8.29 -21.42
CA LYS A 28 4.05 8.35 -22.86
C LYS A 28 2.98 9.16 -23.59
N PRO A 29 3.35 10.01 -24.55
CA PRO A 29 2.36 10.76 -25.34
C PRO A 29 1.34 9.82 -25.99
N GLY A 30 0.06 10.14 -25.83
CA GLY A 30 -1.05 9.34 -26.35
C GLY A 30 -1.45 8.14 -25.51
N HIS A 31 -0.80 7.91 -24.34
CA HIS A 31 -1.10 6.81 -23.41
C HIS A 31 -1.87 7.26 -22.17
N GLU A 32 -2.33 8.50 -22.10
CA GLU A 32 -2.91 9.11 -20.90
C GLU A 32 -4.17 8.36 -20.43
N GLN A 33 -5.05 8.01 -21.34
CA GLN A 33 -6.32 7.33 -21.04
C GLN A 33 -6.08 5.87 -20.62
N GLU A 34 -5.23 5.15 -21.34
CA GLU A 34 -4.88 3.76 -21.02
C GLU A 34 -4.16 3.65 -19.69
N CYS A 35 -3.26 4.59 -19.38
CA CYS A 35 -2.58 4.68 -18.10
C CYS A 35 -3.59 4.89 -16.96
N ALA A 36 -4.50 5.86 -17.12
CA ALA A 36 -5.55 6.12 -16.13
C ALA A 36 -6.45 4.91 -15.91
N ALA A 37 -6.89 4.25 -16.98
CA ALA A 37 -7.71 3.05 -16.91
C ALA A 37 -6.96 1.88 -16.24
N ALA A 38 -5.66 1.73 -16.48
CA ALA A 38 -4.84 0.71 -15.84
C ALA A 38 -4.67 0.97 -14.33
N CYS A 39 -4.46 2.22 -13.92
CA CYS A 39 -4.44 2.61 -12.51
C CYS A 39 -5.77 2.30 -11.81
N GLN A 40 -6.90 2.55 -12.46
CA GLN A 40 -8.22 2.21 -11.93
C GLN A 40 -8.40 0.70 -11.75
N ARG A 41 -7.99 -0.10 -12.75
CA ARG A 41 -8.04 -1.57 -12.64
C ARG A 41 -7.19 -2.10 -11.48
N MET A 42 -6.02 -1.53 -11.24
CA MET A 42 -5.19 -1.89 -10.08
C MET A 42 -5.91 -1.61 -8.76
N VAL A 43 -6.57 -0.46 -8.62
CA VAL A 43 -7.34 -0.12 -7.41
C VAL A 43 -8.53 -1.06 -7.24
N GLU A 44 -9.23 -1.42 -8.32
CA GLU A 44 -10.32 -2.40 -8.23
C GLU A 44 -9.80 -3.80 -7.83
N ALA A 45 -8.64 -4.22 -8.31
CA ALA A 45 -8.00 -5.46 -7.87
C ALA A 45 -7.67 -5.44 -6.37
N LEU A 46 -7.16 -4.31 -5.86
CA LEU A 46 -6.93 -4.11 -4.42
C LEU A 46 -8.21 -4.22 -3.60
N LYS A 47 -9.32 -3.63 -4.06
CA LYS A 47 -10.63 -3.72 -3.39
C LYS A 47 -11.18 -5.15 -3.34
N GLN A 48 -10.84 -5.99 -4.32
CA GLN A 48 -11.25 -7.40 -4.37
C GLN A 48 -10.32 -8.31 -3.54
N ALA A 49 -9.12 -7.84 -3.20
CA ALA A 49 -8.19 -8.61 -2.38
C ALA A 49 -8.73 -8.80 -0.95
N PRO A 50 -8.45 -9.95 -0.30
CA PRO A 50 -8.82 -10.14 1.09
C PRO A 50 -8.19 -9.04 1.97
N MET A 51 -9.01 -8.33 2.75
CA MET A 51 -8.54 -7.24 3.62
C MET A 51 -7.39 -7.67 4.54
N ALA A 52 -7.40 -8.91 5.02
CA ALA A 52 -6.32 -9.45 5.85
C ALA A 52 -4.97 -9.49 5.12
N ALA A 53 -4.96 -9.75 3.80
CA ALA A 53 -3.74 -9.72 3.00
C ALA A 53 -3.22 -8.29 2.84
N THR A 54 -4.10 -7.34 2.55
CA THR A 54 -3.76 -5.93 2.45
C THR A 54 -3.21 -5.38 3.77
N ILE A 55 -3.85 -5.70 4.90
CA ILE A 55 -3.37 -5.29 6.24
C ILE A 55 -1.98 -5.87 6.52
N LYS A 56 -1.71 -7.12 6.10
CA LYS A 56 -0.40 -7.78 6.30
C LYS A 56 0.74 -7.03 5.58
N THR A 57 0.48 -6.40 4.44
CA THR A 57 1.51 -5.58 3.75
C THR A 57 1.82 -4.27 4.49
N GLY A 58 0.99 -3.88 5.44
CA GLY A 58 1.07 -2.59 6.13
C GLY A 58 0.54 -1.42 5.30
N LEU A 59 -0.14 -1.67 4.18
CA LEU A 59 -0.72 -0.60 3.35
C LEU A 59 -1.82 0.16 4.12
N ARG A 60 -1.71 1.48 4.14
CA ARG A 60 -2.72 2.41 4.68
C ARG A 60 -3.61 2.99 3.59
N ASP A 61 -2.99 3.60 2.62
CA ASP A 61 -3.65 4.13 1.44
C ASP A 61 -2.71 4.08 0.23
N THR A 62 -3.29 4.10 -0.96
CA THR A 62 -2.56 4.24 -2.22
C THR A 62 -3.37 5.08 -3.20
N ARG A 63 -2.69 5.90 -3.97
CA ARG A 63 -3.31 6.71 -5.01
C ARG A 63 -2.39 6.90 -6.20
N HIS A 64 -3.00 7.03 -7.37
CA HIS A 64 -2.35 7.43 -8.60
C HIS A 64 -2.89 8.81 -8.99
N VAL A 65 -2.02 9.79 -9.07
CA VAL A 65 -2.39 11.17 -9.43
C VAL A 65 -1.80 11.48 -10.80
N ILE A 66 -2.67 11.66 -11.80
CA ILE A 66 -2.26 12.10 -13.13
C ILE A 66 -2.43 13.62 -13.19
N PHE A 67 -1.41 14.33 -13.62
CA PHE A 67 -1.37 15.79 -13.62
C PHE A 67 -0.57 16.33 -14.81
N ASN A 68 -0.35 17.63 -14.87
CA ASN A 68 0.33 18.32 -15.96
C ASN A 68 -0.24 17.95 -17.34
N ASN A 69 -1.56 18.15 -17.53
CA ASN A 69 -2.30 17.80 -18.75
C ASN A 69 -2.18 16.32 -19.17
N GLY A 70 -2.04 15.42 -18.18
CA GLY A 70 -2.00 13.99 -18.44
C GLY A 70 -0.60 13.42 -18.71
N THR A 71 0.44 14.26 -18.70
CA THR A 71 1.80 13.80 -19.05
C THR A 71 2.57 13.19 -17.90
N GLU A 72 2.06 13.30 -16.68
CA GLU A 72 2.78 12.93 -15.47
C GLU A 72 1.91 12.12 -14.53
N LEU A 73 2.50 11.11 -13.90
CA LEU A 73 1.88 10.25 -12.90
C LEU A 73 2.69 10.28 -11.62
N LEU A 74 2.03 10.54 -10.51
CA LEU A 74 2.54 10.30 -9.17
C LEU A 74 1.84 9.09 -8.56
N TRP A 75 2.58 8.02 -8.30
CA TRP A 75 2.12 6.93 -7.43
C TRP A 75 2.53 7.25 -6.00
N ALA A 76 1.55 7.51 -5.15
CA ALA A 76 1.75 7.81 -3.74
C ALA A 76 1.05 6.77 -2.87
N THR A 77 1.70 6.38 -1.77
CA THR A 77 1.20 5.38 -0.84
C THR A 77 1.69 5.68 0.58
N THR A 78 0.91 5.28 1.58
CA THR A 78 1.32 5.28 2.97
C THR A 78 1.28 3.86 3.54
N PHE A 79 2.25 3.52 4.38
CA PHE A 79 2.47 2.16 4.86
C PHE A 79 3.11 2.15 6.26
N GLU A 80 3.10 0.99 6.93
CA GLU A 80 3.53 0.85 8.34
C GLU A 80 4.86 0.15 8.51
N THR A 81 5.24 -0.69 7.53
CA THR A 81 6.48 -1.46 7.55
C THR A 81 7.68 -0.61 7.11
N GLU A 82 8.84 -1.22 7.01
CA GLU A 82 9.96 -0.60 6.31
C GLU A 82 9.72 -0.58 4.81
N TRP A 83 10.32 0.37 4.09
CA TRP A 83 10.07 0.60 2.67
C TRP A 83 10.37 -0.61 1.78
N GLU A 84 11.50 -1.30 1.99
CA GLU A 84 11.87 -2.44 1.15
C GLU A 84 10.91 -3.63 1.33
N PRO A 85 10.62 -4.11 2.56
CA PRO A 85 9.61 -5.13 2.77
C PRO A 85 8.23 -4.73 2.25
N TYR A 86 7.83 -3.46 2.42
CA TYR A 86 6.56 -2.97 1.90
C TYR A 86 6.45 -3.13 0.38
N ILE A 87 7.50 -2.73 -0.36
CA ILE A 87 7.53 -2.86 -1.82
C ILE A 87 7.46 -4.33 -2.23
N ASP A 88 8.25 -5.20 -1.61
CA ASP A 88 8.25 -6.63 -1.88
C ASP A 88 6.86 -7.25 -1.65
N ASP A 89 6.28 -6.99 -0.49
CA ASP A 89 4.94 -7.48 -0.12
C ASP A 89 3.84 -6.92 -1.03
N ALA A 90 3.94 -5.67 -1.45
CA ALA A 90 2.98 -5.06 -2.37
C ALA A 90 2.98 -5.79 -3.72
N PHE A 91 4.15 -6.06 -4.30
CA PHE A 91 4.25 -6.77 -5.57
C PHE A 91 3.78 -8.24 -5.46
N LEU A 92 4.09 -8.92 -4.35
CA LEU A 92 3.64 -10.29 -4.12
C LEU A 92 2.13 -10.38 -3.87
N THR A 93 1.57 -9.49 -3.04
CA THR A 93 0.16 -9.54 -2.64
C THR A 93 -0.77 -9.05 -3.74
N VAL A 94 -0.49 -7.90 -4.32
CA VAL A 94 -1.32 -7.32 -5.41
C VAL A 94 -1.11 -8.11 -6.70
N GLY A 95 0.12 -8.50 -6.96
CA GLY A 95 0.55 -9.17 -8.19
C GLY A 95 1.24 -8.20 -9.14
N PHE A 96 2.39 -8.63 -9.64
CA PHE A 96 3.22 -7.81 -10.50
C PHE A 96 2.50 -7.38 -11.79
N GLU A 97 1.59 -8.20 -12.30
CA GLU A 97 0.77 -7.93 -13.49
C GLU A 97 -0.03 -6.62 -13.37
N HIS A 98 -0.53 -6.27 -12.18
CA HIS A 98 -1.28 -5.03 -11.96
C HIS A 98 -0.38 -3.79 -12.01
N PHE A 99 0.86 -3.92 -11.56
CA PHE A 99 1.86 -2.85 -11.68
C PHE A 99 2.30 -2.67 -13.13
N VAL A 100 2.60 -3.77 -13.83
CA VAL A 100 2.95 -3.75 -15.26
C VAL A 100 1.86 -3.07 -16.09
N ALA A 101 0.59 -3.34 -15.78
CA ALA A 101 -0.54 -2.81 -16.52
C ALA A 101 -0.54 -1.29 -16.66
N TRP A 102 -0.08 -0.53 -15.66
CA TRP A 102 0.03 0.91 -15.76
C TRP A 102 1.47 1.39 -16.06
N MET A 103 2.49 0.71 -15.55
CA MET A 103 3.89 1.08 -15.77
C MET A 103 4.28 1.04 -17.26
N GLN A 104 3.71 0.12 -18.05
CA GLN A 104 3.99 0.01 -19.49
C GLN A 104 3.60 1.27 -20.29
N HIS A 105 2.76 2.14 -19.72
CA HIS A 105 2.36 3.41 -20.32
C HIS A 105 3.29 4.57 -19.95
N THR A 106 4.39 4.30 -19.22
CA THR A 106 5.36 5.33 -18.79
C THR A 106 6.66 5.27 -19.61
N ALA A 107 7.35 6.38 -19.70
CA ALA A 107 8.66 6.45 -20.39
C ALA A 107 9.72 5.62 -19.64
N GLU A 108 9.60 5.47 -18.32
CA GLU A 108 10.46 4.63 -17.50
C GLU A 108 10.32 3.15 -17.84
N TRP A 109 9.19 2.75 -18.44
CA TRP A 109 9.01 1.39 -18.94
C TRP A 109 10.10 1.03 -19.95
N ASP A 110 10.26 1.83 -21.01
CA ASP A 110 11.17 1.51 -22.09
C ASP A 110 12.64 1.62 -21.68
N THR A 111 12.95 2.54 -20.77
CA THR A 111 14.32 2.87 -20.39
C THR A 111 14.85 2.11 -19.19
N LYS A 112 13.97 1.65 -18.28
CA LYS A 112 14.36 1.05 -16.99
C LYS A 112 13.63 -0.26 -16.71
N ILE A 113 12.30 -0.28 -16.83
CA ILE A 113 11.46 -1.38 -16.32
C ILE A 113 11.54 -2.60 -17.26
N ALA A 114 11.29 -2.45 -18.55
CA ALA A 114 11.38 -3.55 -19.51
C ALA A 114 12.80 -4.19 -19.55
N PRO A 115 13.89 -3.41 -19.60
CA PRO A 115 15.24 -3.99 -19.47
C PRO A 115 15.49 -4.72 -18.13
N TRP A 116 14.87 -4.27 -17.03
CA TRP A 116 14.96 -4.98 -15.76
C TRP A 116 14.16 -6.28 -15.80
N ILE A 117 12.94 -6.29 -16.36
CA ILE A 117 12.11 -7.49 -16.54
C ILE A 117 12.87 -8.56 -17.35
N GLU A 118 13.52 -8.16 -18.46
CA GLU A 118 14.30 -9.08 -19.28
C GLU A 118 15.45 -9.72 -18.48
N ARG A 119 16.20 -8.93 -17.72
CA ARG A 119 17.27 -9.45 -16.85
C ARG A 119 16.77 -10.34 -15.72
N SER A 120 15.52 -10.19 -15.32
CA SER A 120 14.87 -10.98 -14.27
C SER A 120 14.20 -12.25 -14.77
N GLY A 121 14.48 -12.65 -16.03
CA GLY A 121 13.93 -13.86 -16.64
C GLY A 121 12.65 -13.68 -17.45
N GLY A 122 12.31 -12.44 -17.77
CA GLY A 122 11.13 -12.07 -18.57
C GLY A 122 9.86 -11.89 -17.76
N LEU A 123 8.84 -11.34 -18.41
CA LEU A 123 7.57 -10.98 -17.76
C LEU A 123 6.85 -12.17 -17.14
N GLU A 124 6.83 -13.31 -17.84
CA GLU A 124 6.14 -14.52 -17.38
C GLU A 124 6.75 -15.06 -16.08
N SER A 125 8.06 -14.92 -15.88
CA SER A 125 8.71 -15.34 -14.64
C SER A 125 8.29 -14.51 -13.41
N LEU A 126 7.81 -13.29 -13.65
CA LEU A 126 7.38 -12.32 -12.61
C LEU A 126 5.85 -12.27 -12.44
N THR A 127 5.06 -12.72 -13.43
CA THR A 127 3.59 -12.63 -13.43
C THR A 127 2.87 -13.98 -13.61
N GLY A 128 3.61 -15.05 -13.83
CA GLY A 128 3.06 -16.38 -14.14
C GLY A 128 2.45 -17.09 -12.94
N ASP A 129 2.46 -18.41 -12.95
CA ASP A 129 1.88 -19.26 -11.91
C ASP A 129 2.50 -18.97 -10.53
N LYS A 130 1.76 -18.29 -9.70
CA LYS A 130 2.16 -17.92 -8.32
C LYS A 130 2.28 -19.13 -7.39
N THR A 131 1.72 -20.27 -7.78
CA THR A 131 1.81 -21.53 -7.00
C THR A 131 3.06 -22.35 -7.36
N ARG A 132 3.80 -21.93 -8.38
CA ARG A 132 5.04 -22.58 -8.79
C ARG A 132 6.06 -22.56 -7.64
N GLU A 133 6.69 -23.70 -7.40
CA GLU A 133 7.78 -23.79 -6.42
C GLU A 133 8.89 -22.77 -6.74
N GLY A 134 9.32 -22.02 -5.73
CA GLY A 134 10.35 -21.00 -5.87
C GLY A 134 9.88 -19.68 -6.51
N PHE A 135 8.57 -19.47 -6.76
CA PHE A 135 8.07 -18.24 -7.38
C PHE A 135 8.36 -17.00 -6.51
N GLU A 136 8.02 -17.08 -5.22
CA GLU A 136 8.25 -15.98 -4.27
C GLU A 136 9.75 -15.67 -4.13
N GLU A 137 10.58 -16.70 -3.98
CA GLU A 137 12.04 -16.55 -3.89
C GLU A 137 12.61 -15.90 -5.15
N HIS A 138 12.09 -16.27 -6.34
CA HIS A 138 12.50 -15.67 -7.60
C HIS A 138 12.14 -14.17 -7.67
N ILE A 139 10.91 -13.80 -7.29
CA ILE A 139 10.50 -12.40 -7.20
C ILE A 139 11.44 -11.64 -6.27
N LEU A 140 11.60 -12.11 -5.03
CA LEU A 140 12.39 -11.42 -4.01
C LEU A 140 13.86 -11.26 -4.43
N ALA A 141 14.44 -12.27 -5.08
CA ALA A 141 15.82 -12.21 -5.59
C ALA A 141 16.04 -11.10 -6.64
N ASN A 142 14.99 -10.71 -7.37
CA ASN A 142 15.05 -9.71 -8.43
C ASN A 142 14.58 -8.31 -7.99
N MET A 143 13.92 -8.17 -6.82
CA MET A 143 13.32 -6.91 -6.37
C MET A 143 14.30 -5.76 -6.17
N ALA A 144 15.58 -6.03 -5.93
CA ALA A 144 16.59 -4.96 -5.75
C ALA A 144 16.62 -3.96 -6.92
N GLY A 145 16.48 -4.45 -8.16
CA GLY A 145 16.44 -3.60 -9.35
C GLY A 145 15.15 -2.77 -9.42
N MET A 146 14.00 -3.37 -9.12
CA MET A 146 12.73 -2.63 -9.08
C MET A 146 12.71 -1.58 -7.97
N ARG A 147 13.19 -1.93 -6.78
CA ARG A 147 13.33 -0.97 -5.67
C ARG A 147 14.20 0.23 -6.08
N GLN A 148 15.32 -0.01 -6.79
CA GLN A 148 16.15 1.09 -7.29
C GLN A 148 15.40 1.97 -8.30
N ILE A 149 14.65 1.39 -9.24
CA ILE A 149 13.84 2.13 -10.21
C ILE A 149 12.80 3.02 -9.51
N LEU A 150 12.12 2.48 -8.50
CA LEU A 150 11.15 3.25 -7.71
C LEU A 150 11.82 4.37 -6.92
N GLN A 151 12.97 4.10 -6.29
CA GLN A 151 13.73 5.11 -5.55
C GLN A 151 14.25 6.24 -6.44
N ASP A 152 14.64 5.94 -7.68
CA ASP A 152 15.10 6.98 -8.62
C ASP A 152 13.99 8.01 -8.90
N GLY A 153 12.75 7.55 -9.03
CA GLY A 153 11.57 8.41 -9.22
C GLY A 153 10.97 8.97 -7.93
N GLN A 154 11.41 8.48 -6.75
CA GLN A 154 10.81 8.86 -5.48
C GLN A 154 11.10 10.33 -5.14
N GLN A 155 10.04 11.05 -4.82
CA GLN A 155 10.08 12.44 -4.39
C GLN A 155 10.05 12.52 -2.86
N LYS A 156 10.80 13.46 -2.31
CA LYS A 156 10.77 13.74 -0.87
C LYS A 156 9.59 14.63 -0.55
N ALA A 157 8.73 14.21 0.36
CA ALA A 157 7.68 15.08 0.87
C ALA A 157 8.27 16.32 1.55
N ALA A 158 7.73 17.50 1.21
CA ALA A 158 8.08 18.74 1.90
C ALA A 158 7.50 18.79 3.32
N ALA A 159 6.33 18.16 3.52
CA ALA A 159 5.69 17.98 4.80
C ALA A 159 4.82 16.72 4.76
N TYR A 160 4.74 16.01 5.88
CA TYR A 160 3.89 14.84 6.05
C TYR A 160 3.39 14.78 7.49
N TRP A 161 2.12 14.48 7.65
CA TRP A 161 1.48 14.24 8.94
C TRP A 161 0.34 13.27 8.79
N ASN A 162 0.22 12.34 9.73
CA ASN A 162 -0.88 11.37 9.78
C ASN A 162 -1.51 11.40 11.18
N PRO A 163 -2.80 11.77 11.32
CA PRO A 163 -3.45 11.96 12.62
C PRO A 163 -3.58 10.67 13.44
N VAL A 164 -3.45 9.51 12.82
CA VAL A 164 -3.50 8.19 13.46
C VAL A 164 -2.17 7.45 13.32
N SER A 165 -1.07 8.18 13.26
CA SER A 165 0.28 7.65 13.07
C SER A 165 0.78 6.75 14.21
N PHE A 166 0.11 6.75 15.36
CA PHE A 166 0.46 5.95 16.54
C PHE A 166 -0.19 4.56 16.60
N LEU A 167 -1.14 4.26 15.70
CA LEU A 167 -1.81 2.96 15.60
C LEU A 167 -1.45 2.26 14.28
N THR A 168 -1.32 0.94 14.32
CA THR A 168 -1.22 0.10 13.12
C THR A 168 -2.60 -0.20 12.54
N MET A 169 -2.69 -0.59 11.26
CA MET A 169 -3.95 -1.05 10.65
C MET A 169 -4.54 -2.26 11.39
N SER A 170 -3.69 -3.14 11.90
CA SER A 170 -4.12 -4.27 12.72
C SER A 170 -4.80 -3.83 14.01
N GLU A 171 -4.28 -2.79 14.68
CA GLU A 171 -4.90 -2.21 15.88
C GLU A 171 -6.18 -1.46 15.54
N ILE A 172 -6.22 -0.67 14.46
CA ILE A 172 -7.40 0.05 14.00
C ILE A 172 -8.53 -0.94 13.69
N THR A 173 -8.28 -1.96 12.87
CA THR A 173 -9.31 -2.95 12.50
C THR A 173 -9.74 -3.83 13.67
N LYS A 174 -8.85 -4.06 14.65
CA LYS A 174 -9.24 -4.70 15.91
C LYS A 174 -10.18 -3.80 16.71
N ALA A 175 -9.87 -2.51 16.82
CA ALA A 175 -10.73 -1.54 17.52
C ALA A 175 -12.10 -1.41 16.85
N GLU A 176 -12.16 -1.37 15.52
CA GLU A 176 -13.42 -1.35 14.76
C GLU A 176 -14.29 -2.59 15.05
N ARG A 177 -13.68 -3.79 15.05
CA ARG A 177 -14.41 -5.04 15.37
C ARG A 177 -14.92 -5.05 16.81
N ILE A 178 -14.11 -4.55 17.77
CA ILE A 178 -14.54 -4.45 19.17
C ILE A 178 -15.70 -3.46 19.27
N ASN A 179 -15.62 -2.32 18.59
CA ASN A 179 -16.68 -1.32 18.58
C ASN A 179 -17.98 -1.90 17.98
N ALA A 180 -17.89 -2.58 16.83
CA ALA A 180 -19.06 -3.20 16.20
C ALA A 180 -19.72 -4.24 17.13
N ALA A 181 -18.92 -5.15 17.71
CA ALA A 181 -19.45 -6.13 18.67
C ALA A 181 -20.06 -5.50 19.93
N PHE A 182 -19.49 -4.38 20.38
CA PHE A 182 -20.04 -3.65 21.52
C PHE A 182 -21.36 -2.95 21.18
N GLN A 183 -21.53 -2.41 19.97
CA GLN A 183 -22.80 -1.86 19.51
C GLN A 183 -23.89 -2.94 19.47
N GLU A 184 -23.60 -4.17 19.02
CA GLU A 184 -24.53 -5.29 19.07
C GLU A 184 -25.01 -5.58 20.52
N VAL A 185 -24.09 -5.50 21.50
CA VAL A 185 -24.44 -5.67 22.92
C VAL A 185 -25.30 -4.52 23.44
N LEU A 186 -25.04 -3.29 22.99
CA LEU A 186 -25.86 -2.11 23.38
C LEU A 186 -27.28 -2.20 22.84
N ASP A 187 -27.49 -2.83 21.70
CA ASP A 187 -28.78 -3.00 21.05
C ASP A 187 -29.56 -4.25 21.53
N ASP A 188 -28.92 -5.14 22.31
CA ASP A 188 -29.53 -6.37 22.82
C ASP A 188 -30.31 -6.10 24.12
N PRO A 189 -31.65 -6.21 24.13
CA PRO A 189 -32.46 -6.06 25.36
C PRO A 189 -32.05 -7.03 26.48
N ALA A 190 -31.51 -8.20 26.16
CA ALA A 190 -31.04 -9.16 27.16
C ALA A 190 -29.79 -8.73 27.90
N ALA A 191 -29.06 -7.76 27.36
CA ALA A 191 -27.84 -7.20 27.97
C ALA A 191 -28.12 -6.07 28.98
N GLU A 192 -29.38 -5.58 29.11
CA GLU A 192 -29.71 -4.40 29.89
C GLU A 192 -29.20 -4.46 31.34
N GLU A 193 -29.40 -5.57 32.03
CA GLU A 193 -28.95 -5.76 33.42
C GLU A 193 -27.39 -5.75 33.50
N ALA A 194 -26.72 -6.41 32.56
CA ALA A 194 -25.28 -6.48 32.52
C ALA A 194 -24.65 -5.09 32.23
N LEU A 195 -25.26 -4.30 31.35
CA LEU A 195 -24.81 -2.95 31.01
C LEU A 195 -24.92 -1.96 32.17
N GLN A 196 -25.75 -2.23 33.17
CA GLN A 196 -25.87 -1.42 34.40
C GLN A 196 -24.70 -1.64 35.35
N HIS A 197 -23.87 -2.64 35.12
CA HIS A 197 -22.73 -2.92 36.01
C HIS A 197 -21.80 -1.72 36.15
N PRO A 198 -21.41 -1.28 37.38
CA PRO A 198 -20.63 -0.06 37.58
C PRO A 198 -19.29 -0.01 36.83
N ALA A 199 -18.66 -1.16 36.57
CA ALA A 199 -17.40 -1.25 35.82
C ALA A 199 -17.55 -0.84 34.34
N LEU A 200 -18.76 -0.87 33.76
CA LEU A 200 -19.03 -0.50 32.38
C LEU A 200 -19.32 1.00 32.20
N LYS A 201 -19.57 1.75 33.29
CA LYS A 201 -19.89 3.19 33.21
C LYS A 201 -18.86 4.01 32.40
N PRO A 202 -17.52 3.84 32.56
CA PRO A 202 -16.57 4.62 31.77
C PRO A 202 -16.63 4.28 30.26
N LEU A 203 -16.85 3.02 29.90
CA LEU A 203 -16.99 2.56 28.53
C LEU A 203 -18.26 3.10 27.88
N LEU A 204 -19.39 3.02 28.58
CA LEU A 204 -20.68 3.54 28.12
C LEU A 204 -20.66 5.07 27.93
N ALA A 205 -19.94 5.80 28.81
CA ALA A 205 -19.77 7.24 28.67
C ALA A 205 -18.96 7.60 27.40
N GLN A 206 -17.95 6.80 27.04
CA GLN A 206 -17.20 6.98 25.81
C GLN A 206 -18.01 6.59 24.56
N ALA A 207 -18.84 5.56 24.65
CA ALA A 207 -19.71 5.14 23.54
C ALA A 207 -20.83 6.17 23.24
N ALA A 208 -21.20 7.00 24.21
CA ALA A 208 -22.22 8.02 24.07
C ALA A 208 -21.68 9.39 23.59
N SER A 209 -20.38 9.57 23.46
CA SER A 209 -19.70 10.80 23.01
C SER A 209 -19.45 10.80 21.52
#